data_509e074d1d1bc1557b766699e61dbc8f
#
_entry.id   509e074d1d1bc1557b766699e61dbc8f
#
_cell.length_a   1.000
_cell.length_b   1.000
_cell.length_c   1.000
_cell.angle_alpha   90.00
_cell.angle_beta   90.00
_cell.angle_gamma   90.00
#
_symmetry.space_group_name_H-M   'P 1'
#
loop_
_entity.id
_entity.type
_entity.pdbx_description
1 polymer ?
#
loop_
_entity_poly.entity_id
_entity_poly.type
_entity_poly.pdbx_seq_one_letter_code
_entity_poly.pdbx_strand_id
1 'polypeptide(L)'
;MTQIKIKRVYEEPADTDGYRVLVDRLWPRGMKKEYLKYDVWEKDITPSPDLRKWFHGDIAGHWKEFAAMYEKELEGSAAAVKEFLTKIASYKVVTLLYASKEPVYNHARILQQYLEIHLK
;
A
#
# COMPACT_ATOMS: atom_id res chain seq x y z
N MET A 1 4.93 11.82 -15.41
CA MET A 1 5.23 10.59 -14.66
C MET A 1 4.69 10.68 -13.24
N THR A 2 4.12 9.59 -12.74
CA THR A 2 3.60 9.54 -11.38
C THR A 2 4.70 9.11 -10.41
N GLN A 3 4.91 9.89 -9.37
CA GLN A 3 5.80 9.52 -8.28
C GLN A 3 4.98 8.82 -7.20
N ILE A 4 5.43 7.64 -6.75
CA ILE A 4 4.73 6.89 -5.71
C ILE A 4 5.56 6.93 -4.44
N LYS A 5 4.96 7.44 -3.37
CA LYS A 5 5.57 7.52 -2.03
C LYS A 5 4.85 6.59 -1.08
N ILE A 6 5.47 6.27 0.03
CA ILE A 6 4.83 5.57 1.14
C ILE A 6 4.94 6.41 2.40
N LYS A 7 3.92 6.32 3.27
CA LYS A 7 3.87 7.12 4.49
C LYS A 7 3.00 6.40 5.53
N ARG A 8 3.39 6.45 6.79
CA ARG A 8 2.53 5.89 7.84
C ARG A 8 1.30 6.78 8.05
N VAL A 9 0.16 6.15 8.32
CA VAL A 9 -1.10 6.87 8.55
C VAL A 9 -1.01 7.85 9.74
N TYR A 10 -0.07 7.62 10.65
CA TYR A 10 0.09 8.43 11.87
C TYR A 10 0.98 9.65 11.65
N GLU A 11 1.62 9.78 10.50
CA GLU A 11 2.43 10.95 10.17
C GLU A 11 1.54 12.08 9.70
N GLU A 12 2.00 13.33 9.93
CA GLU A 12 1.24 14.52 9.54
C GLU A 12 0.98 14.56 8.04
N PRO A 13 -0.26 14.86 7.62
CA PRO A 13 -0.52 15.09 6.20
C PRO A 13 0.28 16.29 5.69
N ALA A 14 0.72 16.20 4.44
CA ALA A 14 1.47 17.27 3.79
C ALA A 14 0.89 17.53 2.40
N ASP A 15 0.96 18.78 1.95
CA ASP A 15 0.50 19.14 0.60
C ASP A 15 1.26 18.37 -0.47
N THR A 16 2.51 17.99 -0.18
CA THR A 16 3.36 17.24 -1.10
C THR A 16 2.98 15.77 -1.21
N ASP A 17 2.02 15.28 -0.41
CA ASP A 17 1.57 13.89 -0.48
C ASP A 17 0.77 13.58 -1.76
N GLY A 18 0.16 14.60 -2.36
CA GLY A 18 -0.67 14.39 -3.54
C GLY A 18 -1.90 13.56 -3.25
N TYR A 19 -2.16 12.56 -4.10
CA TYR A 19 -3.30 11.66 -3.94
C TYR A 19 -2.99 10.63 -2.85
N ARG A 20 -3.77 10.63 -1.78
CA ARG A 20 -3.52 9.80 -0.59
C ARG A 20 -4.38 8.55 -0.62
N VAL A 21 -3.74 7.39 -0.64
CA VAL A 21 -4.40 6.08 -0.81
C VAL A 21 -4.13 5.20 0.40
N LEU A 22 -5.18 4.82 1.12
CA LEU A 22 -5.03 3.87 2.22
C LEU A 22 -4.94 2.46 1.64
N VAL A 23 -3.82 1.78 1.92
CA VAL A 23 -3.53 0.45 1.37
C VAL A 23 -3.44 -0.64 2.44
N ASP A 24 -4.16 -0.47 3.54
CA ASP A 24 -4.34 -1.51 4.55
C ASP A 24 -5.70 -2.16 4.36
N ARG A 25 -5.80 -3.47 4.59
CA ARG A 25 -7.08 -4.16 4.47
C ARG A 25 -8.05 -3.79 5.59
N LEU A 26 -7.50 -3.53 6.79
CA LEU A 26 -8.28 -3.13 7.95
C LEU A 26 -8.05 -1.66 8.29
N TRP A 27 -9.05 -1.02 8.91
CA TRP A 27 -8.91 0.37 9.35
C TRP A 27 -7.79 0.46 10.40
N PRO A 28 -6.91 1.49 10.31
CA PRO A 28 -5.80 1.65 11.25
C PRO A 28 -6.28 1.77 12.70
N ARG A 29 -5.67 1.00 13.59
CA ARG A 29 -6.03 0.99 15.01
C ARG A 29 -5.82 2.35 15.65
N GLY A 30 -6.80 2.81 16.41
CA GLY A 30 -6.72 4.08 17.13
C GLY A 30 -6.91 5.32 16.28
N MET A 31 -7.11 5.18 14.99
CA MET A 31 -7.28 6.32 14.10
C MET A 31 -8.76 6.64 13.92
N LYS A 32 -9.16 7.85 14.28
CA LYS A 32 -10.53 8.33 14.06
C LYS A 32 -10.69 8.73 12.60
N LYS A 33 -11.89 8.48 12.04
CA LYS A 33 -12.16 8.79 10.64
C LYS A 33 -11.95 10.27 10.30
N GLU A 34 -12.31 11.15 11.21
CA GLU A 34 -12.16 12.61 10.99
C GLU A 34 -10.70 13.07 11.00
N TYR A 35 -9.78 12.26 11.51
CA TYR A 35 -8.36 12.62 11.59
C TYR A 35 -7.51 12.06 10.46
N LEU A 36 -7.93 10.94 9.85
CA LEU A 36 -7.17 10.38 8.75
C LEU A 36 -7.59 11.02 7.43
N LYS A 37 -6.68 11.78 6.85
CA LYS A 37 -6.88 12.40 5.54
C LYS A 37 -6.49 11.39 4.46
N TYR A 38 -7.48 10.89 3.71
CA TYR A 38 -7.24 9.99 2.59
C TYR A 38 -8.25 10.26 1.49
N ASP A 39 -7.85 9.97 0.25
CA ASP A 39 -8.72 10.18 -0.91
C ASP A 39 -9.45 8.90 -1.30
N VAL A 40 -8.80 7.74 -1.12
CA VAL A 40 -9.41 6.46 -1.45
C VAL A 40 -8.81 5.37 -0.54
N TRP A 41 -9.60 4.33 -0.29
CA TRP A 41 -9.20 3.15 0.47
C TRP A 41 -9.23 1.95 -0.49
N GLU A 42 -8.05 1.46 -0.89
CA GLU A 42 -7.92 0.37 -1.87
C GLU A 42 -7.63 -0.95 -1.17
N LYS A 43 -8.70 -1.71 -0.88
CA LYS A 43 -8.59 -3.01 -0.19
C LYS A 43 -8.16 -4.14 -1.12
N ASP A 44 -8.55 -4.06 -2.39
CA ASP A 44 -8.40 -5.18 -3.34
C ASP A 44 -6.96 -5.42 -3.79
N ILE A 45 -6.06 -4.49 -3.49
CA ILE A 45 -4.63 -4.61 -3.82
C ILE A 45 -3.78 -4.75 -2.56
N THR A 46 -4.40 -5.13 -1.43
CA THR A 46 -3.69 -5.42 -0.17
C THR A 46 -3.43 -6.92 -0.06
N PRO A 47 -2.44 -7.34 0.78
CA PRO A 47 -2.21 -8.77 0.99
C PRO A 47 -3.45 -9.45 1.56
N SER A 48 -3.66 -10.73 1.21
CA SER A 48 -4.77 -11.50 1.75
C SER A 48 -4.66 -11.62 3.27
N PRO A 49 -5.78 -11.85 3.99
CA PRO A 49 -5.73 -12.01 5.44
C PRO A 49 -4.79 -13.13 5.90
N ASP A 50 -4.77 -14.25 5.20
CA ASP A 50 -3.89 -15.37 5.53
C ASP A 50 -2.42 -15.03 5.36
N LEU A 51 -2.08 -14.38 4.24
CA LEU A 51 -0.70 -13.97 3.97
C LEU A 51 -0.24 -12.91 4.99
N ARG A 52 -1.11 -11.97 5.29
CA ARG A 52 -0.81 -10.92 6.28
C ARG A 52 -0.55 -11.53 7.66
N LYS A 53 -1.38 -12.46 8.08
CA LYS A 53 -1.24 -13.13 9.38
C LYS A 53 0.07 -13.91 9.46
N TRP A 54 0.39 -14.66 8.43
CA TRP A 54 1.65 -15.42 8.35
C TRP A 54 2.86 -14.48 8.44
N PHE A 55 2.83 -13.40 7.67
CA PHE A 55 3.93 -12.43 7.63
C PHE A 55 4.17 -11.80 9.00
N HIS A 56 3.11 -11.42 9.71
CA HIS A 56 3.24 -10.79 11.01
C HIS A 56 3.74 -11.74 12.10
N GLY A 57 3.78 -13.03 11.84
CA GLY A 57 4.37 -14.02 12.76
C GLY A 57 5.88 -13.88 12.87
N ASP A 58 6.56 -13.46 11.81
CA ASP A 58 8.02 -13.23 11.80
C ASP A 58 8.37 -12.31 10.61
N ILE A 59 8.20 -11.02 10.83
CA ILE A 59 8.33 -10.03 9.75
C ILE A 59 9.68 -10.12 9.04
N ALA A 60 10.78 -10.08 9.78
CA ALA A 60 12.11 -10.11 9.17
C ALA A 60 12.42 -11.44 8.52
N GLY A 61 12.06 -12.54 9.17
CA GLY A 61 12.33 -13.89 8.65
C GLY A 61 11.50 -14.25 7.44
N HIS A 62 10.28 -13.73 7.35
CA HIS A 62 9.36 -14.02 6.25
C HIS A 62 9.45 -13.02 5.09
N TRP A 63 10.27 -11.98 5.20
CA TRP A 63 10.24 -10.86 4.26
C TRP A 63 10.38 -11.26 2.79
N LYS A 64 11.38 -12.05 2.45
CA LYS A 64 11.62 -12.44 1.04
C LYS A 64 10.47 -13.26 0.48
N GLU A 65 10.00 -14.24 1.26
CA GLU A 65 8.89 -15.08 0.83
C GLU A 65 7.59 -14.28 0.75
N PHE A 66 7.38 -13.41 1.73
CA PHE A 66 6.21 -12.54 1.73
C PHE A 66 6.18 -11.67 0.48
N ALA A 67 7.30 -11.06 0.11
CA ALA A 67 7.38 -10.22 -1.08
C ALA A 67 6.98 -11.00 -2.33
N ALA A 68 7.52 -12.20 -2.49
CA ALA A 68 7.20 -13.05 -3.64
C ALA A 68 5.73 -13.47 -3.65
N MET A 69 5.20 -13.84 -2.49
CA MET A 69 3.80 -14.28 -2.36
C MET A 69 2.82 -13.13 -2.60
N TYR A 70 3.13 -11.94 -2.10
CA TYR A 70 2.29 -10.77 -2.31
C TYR A 70 2.28 -10.36 -3.78
N GLU A 71 3.45 -10.35 -4.43
CA GLU A 71 3.52 -10.08 -5.88
C GLU A 71 2.66 -11.06 -6.67
N LYS A 72 2.66 -12.32 -6.27
CA LYS A 72 1.84 -13.35 -6.90
C LYS A 72 0.35 -13.06 -6.71
N GLU A 73 -0.04 -12.61 -5.52
CA GLU A 73 -1.41 -12.20 -5.25
C GLU A 73 -1.81 -11.01 -6.13
N LEU A 74 -0.90 -10.05 -6.30
CA LEU A 74 -1.15 -8.89 -7.16
C LEU A 74 -1.34 -9.31 -8.62
N GLU A 75 -0.55 -10.26 -9.10
CA GLU A 75 -0.71 -10.82 -10.45
C GLU A 75 -2.07 -11.50 -10.60
N GLY A 76 -2.52 -12.20 -9.57
CA GLY A 76 -3.83 -12.83 -9.55
C GLY A 76 -4.99 -11.83 -9.47
N SER A 77 -4.70 -10.58 -9.09
CA SER A 77 -5.67 -9.49 -9.01
C SER A 77 -5.44 -8.46 -10.13
N ALA A 78 -5.02 -8.92 -11.29
CA ALA A 78 -4.60 -8.06 -12.41
C ALA A 78 -5.64 -7.01 -12.78
N ALA A 79 -6.93 -7.34 -12.74
CA ALA A 79 -7.99 -6.38 -13.07
C ALA A 79 -8.04 -5.23 -12.07
N ALA A 80 -7.94 -5.52 -10.76
CA ALA A 80 -7.94 -4.50 -9.73
C ALA A 80 -6.69 -3.63 -9.82
N VAL A 81 -5.52 -4.24 -10.07
CA VAL A 81 -4.27 -3.52 -10.24
C VAL A 81 -4.34 -2.58 -11.45
N LYS A 82 -4.85 -3.07 -12.57
CA LYS A 82 -4.98 -2.27 -13.80
C LYS A 82 -5.90 -1.07 -13.59
N GLU A 83 -7.04 -1.29 -12.93
CA GLU A 83 -7.99 -0.23 -12.61
C GLU A 83 -7.33 0.83 -11.74
N PHE A 84 -6.57 0.42 -10.72
CA PHE A 84 -5.88 1.33 -9.83
C PHE A 84 -4.78 2.10 -10.58
N LEU A 85 -3.99 1.43 -11.41
CA LEU A 85 -2.95 2.09 -12.21
C LEU A 85 -3.54 3.17 -13.11
N THR A 86 -4.68 2.88 -13.74
CA THR A 86 -5.39 3.86 -14.58
C THR A 86 -5.82 5.07 -13.75
N LYS A 87 -6.34 4.82 -12.56
CA LYS A 87 -6.79 5.87 -11.66
C LYS A 87 -5.65 6.79 -11.24
N ILE A 88 -4.50 6.24 -10.84
CA ILE A 88 -3.39 7.04 -10.33
C ILE A 88 -2.53 7.68 -11.39
N ALA A 89 -2.62 7.22 -12.64
CA ALA A 89 -1.80 7.76 -13.74
C ALA A 89 -2.04 9.24 -13.99
N SER A 90 -3.20 9.78 -13.60
CA SER A 90 -3.53 11.19 -13.77
C SER A 90 -2.95 12.09 -12.68
N TYR A 91 -2.34 11.52 -11.64
CA TYR A 91 -1.77 12.30 -10.53
C TYR A 91 -0.25 12.33 -10.63
N LYS A 92 0.34 13.48 -10.31
CA LYS A 92 1.81 13.62 -10.30
C LYS A 92 2.42 12.89 -9.12
N VAL A 93 1.76 12.92 -7.97
CA VAL A 93 2.24 12.28 -6.75
C VAL A 93 1.11 11.47 -6.13
N VAL A 94 1.43 10.25 -5.74
CA VAL A 94 0.52 9.36 -5.04
C VAL A 94 1.25 8.86 -3.79
N THR A 95 0.61 8.96 -2.62
CA THR A 95 1.18 8.47 -1.38
C THR A 95 0.36 7.30 -0.86
N LEU A 96 1.00 6.15 -0.72
CA LEU A 96 0.38 4.96 -0.17
C LEU A 96 0.50 5.02 1.35
N LEU A 97 -0.64 4.96 2.05
CA LEU A 97 -0.71 5.08 3.50
C LEU A 97 -0.83 3.70 4.13
N TYR A 98 -0.01 3.42 5.13
CA TYR A 98 -0.02 2.15 5.84
C TYR A 98 0.13 2.38 7.34
N ALA A 99 -0.31 1.40 8.15
CA ALA A 99 -0.33 1.52 9.61
C ALA A 99 0.86 0.84 10.31
N SER A 100 1.51 -0.13 9.66
CA SER A 100 2.62 -0.87 10.25
C SER A 100 3.70 0.03 10.83
N LYS A 101 4.29 -0.38 11.94
CA LYS A 101 5.43 0.34 12.56
C LYS A 101 6.74 0.09 11.81
N GLU A 102 6.76 -0.93 10.96
CA GLU A 102 7.98 -1.35 10.26
C GLU A 102 8.26 -0.40 9.08
N PRO A 103 9.38 0.37 9.10
CA PRO A 103 9.62 1.35 8.05
C PRO A 103 10.15 0.74 6.76
N VAL A 104 10.71 -0.47 6.81
CA VAL A 104 11.33 -1.13 5.65
C VAL A 104 10.53 -2.36 5.23
N TYR A 105 10.26 -3.28 6.17
CA TYR A 105 9.61 -4.56 5.88
C TYR A 105 8.09 -4.42 6.00
N ASN A 106 7.49 -3.66 5.07
CA ASN A 106 6.05 -3.47 5.05
C ASN A 106 5.50 -3.66 3.63
N HIS A 107 4.23 -4.04 3.55
CA HIS A 107 3.60 -4.34 2.26
C HIS A 107 3.50 -3.13 1.33
N ALA A 108 3.42 -1.93 1.89
CA ALA A 108 3.31 -0.72 1.06
C ALA A 108 4.57 -0.53 0.19
N ARG A 109 5.74 -0.92 0.70
CA ARG A 109 6.98 -0.84 -0.06
C ARG A 109 6.97 -1.79 -1.26
N ILE A 110 6.46 -3.02 -1.06
CA ILE A 110 6.33 -3.99 -2.15
C ILE A 110 5.36 -3.46 -3.19
N LEU A 111 4.21 -2.96 -2.75
CA LEU A 111 3.20 -2.40 -3.63
C LEU A 111 3.76 -1.20 -4.41
N GLN A 112 4.49 -0.31 -3.74
CA GLN A 112 5.15 0.83 -4.38
C GLN A 112 6.03 0.37 -5.55
N GLN A 113 6.90 -0.59 -5.30
CA GLN A 113 7.82 -1.10 -6.32
C GLN A 113 7.08 -1.77 -7.47
N TYR A 114 6.06 -2.56 -7.14
CA TYR A 114 5.25 -3.24 -8.15
C TYR A 114 4.53 -2.23 -9.05
N LEU A 115 3.92 -1.21 -8.47
CA LEU A 115 3.22 -0.18 -9.22
C LEU A 115 4.17 0.66 -10.07
N GLU A 116 5.35 0.99 -9.56
CA GLU A 116 6.35 1.76 -10.31
C GLU A 116 6.77 1.02 -11.59
N ILE A 117 6.98 -0.28 -11.48
CA ILE A 117 7.34 -1.11 -12.64
C ILE A 117 6.23 -1.11 -13.69
N HIS A 118 4.98 -1.21 -13.24
CA HIS A 118 3.83 -1.33 -14.13
C HIS A 118 3.32 0.01 -14.70
N LEU A 119 3.76 1.14 -14.11
CA LEU A 119 3.43 2.46 -14.64
C LEU A 119 4.28 2.87 -15.83
N LYS A 120 5.37 2.19 -16.05
CA LYS A 120 6.30 2.50 -17.15
C LYS A 120 5.76 2.05 -18.50
#